data_0dccef927bb19dedda2fcfbb3b1a232a
#
_entry.id   0dccef927bb19dedda2fcfbb3b1a232a
#
_cell.length_a   1.000
_cell.length_b   1.000
_cell.length_c   1.000
_cell.angle_alpha   90.00
_cell.angle_beta   90.00
_cell.angle_gamma   90.00
#
_symmetry.space_group_name_H-M   'P 1'
#
loop_
_entity.id
_entity.type
_entity.pdbx_description
1 polymer ?
#
loop_
_entity_poly.entity_id
_entity_poly.type
_entity_poly.pdbx_seq_one_letter_code
_entity_poly.pdbx_strand_id
1 'polypeptide(L)'
;MTGRKEKEKMEHVKENRQNAEEPDFRTALGIKIVDRGAGWARGEMKAEKLHLNPLGIIHGGCLFSLADTVSGTAIMGYGCRVTTVNGSIQFLRPGKPEGTITAVARTVKHGKTFSVCDCQVFDDTDALIAATTMTFYHLEQGAKEQAKEKAEASQAVSFAKQGRKTVTEK
;
A
#
# COMPACT_ATOMS: atom_id res chain seq x y z
N MET A 1 8.59 1.95 29.08
CA MET A 1 9.76 2.22 28.20
C MET A 1 9.46 2.09 26.70
N THR A 2 8.23 1.86 26.28
CA THR A 2 7.82 1.61 24.88
C THR A 2 7.47 2.87 24.09
N GLY A 3 6.93 3.90 24.72
CA GLY A 3 6.43 5.10 23.99
C GLY A 3 7.54 6.04 23.44
N ARG A 4 8.76 5.99 23.98
CA ARG A 4 9.89 6.82 23.49
C ARG A 4 10.45 6.27 22.18
N LYS A 5 10.60 4.95 22.07
CA LYS A 5 11.07 4.29 20.83
C LYS A 5 10.08 4.41 19.66
N GLU A 6 8.78 4.46 19.92
CA GLU A 6 7.77 4.68 18.88
C GLU A 6 7.74 6.13 18.39
N LYS A 7 7.94 7.11 19.27
CA LYS A 7 8.10 8.52 18.86
C LYS A 7 9.34 8.74 18.03
N GLU A 8 10.49 8.21 18.46
CA GLU A 8 11.76 8.27 17.72
C GLU A 8 11.63 7.59 16.34
N LYS A 9 10.92 6.47 16.26
CA LYS A 9 10.65 5.77 14.98
C LYS A 9 9.72 6.56 14.06
N MET A 10 8.73 7.27 14.62
CA MET A 10 7.83 8.13 13.83
C MET A 10 8.49 9.45 13.40
N GLU A 11 9.39 10.00 14.21
CA GLU A 11 10.20 11.15 13.84
C GLU A 11 11.18 10.79 12.73
N HIS A 12 11.85 9.65 12.82
CA HIS A 12 12.75 9.14 11.78
C HIS A 12 12.05 8.87 10.44
N VAL A 13 10.80 8.43 10.47
CA VAL A 13 9.95 8.29 9.26
C VAL A 13 9.52 9.64 8.69
N LYS A 14 9.39 10.68 9.52
CA LYS A 14 9.09 12.05 9.06
C LYS A 14 10.34 12.75 8.51
N GLU A 15 11.49 12.58 9.14
CA GLU A 15 12.78 13.10 8.67
C GLU A 15 13.19 12.52 7.31
N ASN A 16 12.98 11.21 7.09
CA ASN A 16 13.23 10.58 5.79
C ASN A 16 12.33 11.09 4.66
N ARG A 17 11.23 11.79 4.96
CA ARG A 17 10.36 12.43 3.95
C ARG A 17 10.78 13.87 3.62
N GLN A 18 11.64 14.48 4.41
CA GLN A 18 12.11 15.86 4.21
C GLN A 18 13.45 15.94 3.47
N ASN A 19 14.20 14.83 3.36
CA ASN A 19 15.39 14.76 2.53
C ASN A 19 14.99 14.45 1.09
N ALA A 20 14.69 15.52 0.33
CA ALA A 20 14.19 15.48 -1.05
C ALA A 20 15.28 15.13 -2.10
N GLU A 21 16.36 14.46 -1.74
CA GLU A 21 17.48 14.19 -2.65
C GLU A 21 17.60 12.73 -3.11
N GLU A 22 16.97 11.77 -2.42
CA GLU A 22 16.96 10.38 -2.89
C GLU A 22 15.57 9.96 -3.39
N PRO A 23 15.45 9.50 -4.65
CA PRO A 23 14.17 9.06 -5.17
C PRO A 23 13.66 7.84 -4.39
N ASP A 24 12.39 7.86 -3.98
CA ASP A 24 11.74 6.66 -3.48
C ASP A 24 11.68 5.58 -4.58
N PHE A 25 11.42 4.33 -4.21
CA PHE A 25 11.42 3.20 -5.14
C PHE A 25 10.49 3.42 -6.34
N ARG A 26 9.32 4.01 -6.13
CA ARG A 26 8.37 4.35 -7.19
C ARG A 26 8.96 5.36 -8.18
N THR A 27 9.58 6.42 -7.65
CA THR A 27 10.21 7.47 -8.45
C THR A 27 11.43 6.93 -9.20
N ALA A 28 12.23 6.06 -8.56
CA ALA A 28 13.38 5.42 -9.19
C ALA A 28 12.98 4.53 -10.39
N LEU A 29 11.79 3.90 -10.33
CA LEU A 29 11.22 3.16 -11.46
C LEU A 29 10.48 4.06 -12.47
N GLY A 30 10.45 5.39 -12.28
CA GLY A 30 9.74 6.29 -13.17
C GLY A 30 8.22 6.09 -13.20
N ILE A 31 7.63 5.48 -12.17
CA ILE A 31 6.19 5.25 -12.08
C ILE A 31 5.47 6.57 -11.78
N LYS A 32 4.53 6.94 -12.64
CA LYS A 32 3.72 8.15 -12.53
C LYS A 32 2.25 7.78 -12.43
N ILE A 33 1.55 8.35 -11.45
CA ILE A 33 0.09 8.29 -11.40
C ILE A 33 -0.44 9.38 -12.33
N VAL A 34 -1.18 8.99 -13.35
CA VAL A 34 -1.70 9.89 -14.42
C VAL A 34 -3.08 10.38 -14.07
N ASP A 35 -3.89 9.48 -13.47
CA ASP A 35 -5.26 9.80 -13.08
C ASP A 35 -5.74 8.89 -11.96
N ARG A 36 -6.68 9.37 -11.11
CA ARG A 36 -7.18 8.62 -9.97
C ARG A 36 -8.50 9.17 -9.44
N GLY A 37 -9.26 8.29 -8.78
CA GLY A 37 -10.48 8.62 -8.06
C GLY A 37 -10.72 7.62 -6.93
N ALA A 38 -11.87 7.71 -6.28
CA ALA A 38 -12.25 6.72 -5.28
C ALA A 38 -12.44 5.34 -5.94
N GLY A 39 -11.56 4.41 -5.59
CA GLY A 39 -11.62 3.03 -6.05
C GLY A 39 -11.06 2.76 -7.45
N TRP A 40 -10.40 3.71 -8.07
CA TRP A 40 -9.72 3.49 -9.34
C TRP A 40 -8.47 4.38 -9.48
N ALA A 41 -7.50 3.91 -10.25
CA ALA A 41 -6.34 4.71 -10.65
C ALA A 41 -5.77 4.22 -11.97
N ARG A 42 -5.06 5.13 -12.66
CA ARG A 42 -4.22 4.85 -13.82
C ARG A 42 -2.82 5.35 -13.55
N GLY A 43 -1.82 4.54 -13.87
CA GLY A 43 -0.42 4.90 -13.77
C GLY A 43 0.36 4.41 -14.98
N GLU A 44 1.49 5.05 -15.21
CA GLU A 44 2.36 4.78 -16.34
C GLU A 44 3.82 4.67 -15.91
N MET A 45 4.57 3.86 -16.64
CA MET A 45 6.02 3.72 -16.54
C MET A 45 6.60 3.64 -17.95
N LYS A 46 7.48 4.59 -18.31
CA LYS A 46 8.21 4.53 -19.56
C LYS A 46 9.25 3.42 -19.48
N ALA A 47 9.24 2.49 -20.45
CA ALA A 47 10.21 1.42 -20.52
C ALA A 47 11.63 1.98 -20.75
N GLU A 48 12.58 1.56 -19.93
CA GLU A 48 13.98 1.97 -19.96
C GLU A 48 14.87 0.74 -19.72
N LYS A 49 16.16 0.85 -20.06
CA LYS A 49 17.13 -0.23 -19.87
C LYS A 49 17.17 -0.80 -18.44
N LEU A 50 16.96 0.06 -17.44
CA LEU A 50 16.89 -0.33 -16.03
C LEU A 50 15.77 -1.36 -15.75
N HIS A 51 14.69 -1.31 -16.50
CA HIS A 51 13.53 -2.16 -16.31
C HIS A 51 13.64 -3.54 -16.96
N LEU A 52 14.71 -3.80 -17.73
CA LEU A 52 14.84 -5.03 -18.49
C LEU A 52 15.44 -6.17 -17.66
N ASN A 53 14.99 -7.37 -17.93
CA ASN A 53 15.61 -8.60 -17.46
C ASN A 53 16.73 -9.06 -18.45
N PRO A 54 17.50 -10.13 -18.12
CA PRO A 54 18.54 -10.63 -19.01
C PRO A 54 18.07 -11.08 -20.39
N LEU A 55 16.75 -11.31 -20.58
CA LEU A 55 16.17 -11.66 -21.89
C LEU A 55 15.83 -10.42 -22.73
N GLY A 56 16.07 -9.20 -22.23
CA GLY A 56 15.78 -7.95 -22.93
C GLY A 56 14.30 -7.56 -22.96
N ILE A 57 13.47 -8.14 -22.09
CA ILE A 57 12.06 -7.80 -21.92
C ILE A 57 11.85 -7.17 -20.54
N ILE A 58 10.75 -6.44 -20.34
CA ILE A 58 10.43 -5.82 -19.04
C ILE A 58 10.43 -6.87 -17.95
N HIS A 59 11.20 -6.63 -16.89
CA HIS A 59 11.28 -7.49 -15.73
C HIS A 59 9.93 -7.57 -15.01
N GLY A 60 9.50 -8.78 -14.65
CA GLY A 60 8.23 -8.99 -13.95
C GLY A 60 8.09 -8.19 -12.65
N GLY A 61 9.20 -7.95 -11.93
CA GLY A 61 9.23 -7.09 -10.76
C GLY A 61 8.82 -5.65 -11.05
N CYS A 62 9.18 -5.09 -12.22
CA CYS A 62 8.75 -3.74 -12.62
C CYS A 62 7.25 -3.68 -12.90
N LEU A 63 6.70 -4.71 -13.57
CA LEU A 63 5.26 -4.82 -13.82
C LEU A 63 4.48 -4.97 -12.51
N PHE A 64 5.00 -5.78 -11.56
CA PHE A 64 4.40 -5.95 -10.25
C PHE A 64 4.41 -4.63 -9.46
N SER A 65 5.54 -3.91 -9.44
CA SER A 65 5.69 -2.64 -8.72
C SER A 65 4.77 -1.55 -9.27
N LEU A 66 4.61 -1.50 -10.60
CA LEU A 66 3.66 -0.59 -11.24
C LEU A 66 2.22 -0.93 -10.82
N ALA A 67 1.83 -2.21 -10.91
CA ALA A 67 0.49 -2.66 -10.54
C ALA A 67 0.18 -2.43 -9.05
N ASP A 68 1.13 -2.73 -8.14
CA ASP A 68 0.98 -2.50 -6.71
C ASP A 68 0.79 -1.02 -6.37
N THR A 69 1.63 -0.16 -6.95
CA THR A 69 1.56 1.30 -6.76
C THR A 69 0.22 1.86 -7.23
N VAL A 70 -0.26 1.43 -8.39
CA VAL A 70 -1.52 1.93 -8.97
C VAL A 70 -2.72 1.38 -8.19
N SER A 71 -2.69 0.11 -7.78
CA SER A 71 -3.74 -0.51 -6.96
C SER A 71 -3.85 0.15 -5.58
N GLY A 72 -2.71 0.37 -4.90
CA GLY A 72 -2.70 1.09 -3.62
C GLY A 72 -3.24 2.51 -3.74
N THR A 73 -2.91 3.20 -4.85
CA THR A 73 -3.43 4.54 -5.16
C THR A 73 -4.95 4.53 -5.34
N ALA A 74 -5.51 3.53 -6.01
CA ALA A 74 -6.95 3.37 -6.19
C ALA A 74 -7.68 3.24 -4.84
N ILE A 75 -7.14 2.42 -3.93
CA ILE A 75 -7.71 2.25 -2.58
C ILE A 75 -7.55 3.52 -1.73
N MET A 76 -6.39 4.18 -1.80
CA MET A 76 -6.17 5.46 -1.09
C MET A 76 -7.12 6.57 -1.55
N GLY A 77 -7.70 6.45 -2.74
CA GLY A 77 -8.74 7.35 -3.23
C GLY A 77 -10.01 7.39 -2.36
N TYR A 78 -10.25 6.41 -1.49
CA TYR A 78 -11.30 6.44 -0.48
C TYR A 78 -10.92 7.21 0.81
N GLY A 79 -9.75 7.85 0.85
CA GLY A 79 -9.29 8.63 2.02
C GLY A 79 -8.63 7.80 3.12
N CYS A 80 -8.26 6.56 2.87
CA CYS A 80 -7.55 5.69 3.82
C CYS A 80 -6.07 5.52 3.44
N ARG A 81 -5.23 5.23 4.43
CA ARG A 81 -3.86 4.77 4.23
C ARG A 81 -3.83 3.25 4.24
N VAL A 82 -3.03 2.67 3.35
CA VAL A 82 -2.99 1.21 3.19
C VAL A 82 -1.56 0.69 3.10
N THR A 83 -1.41 -0.60 3.38
CA THR A 83 -0.21 -1.37 3.08
C THR A 83 -0.60 -2.66 2.37
N THR A 84 0.22 -3.09 1.42
CA THR A 84 0.02 -4.34 0.69
C THR A 84 0.27 -5.52 1.61
N VAL A 85 -0.66 -6.47 1.65
CA VAL A 85 -0.52 -7.72 2.40
C VAL A 85 -0.40 -8.94 1.50
N ASN A 86 -0.95 -8.86 0.29
CA ASN A 86 -0.83 -9.92 -0.71
C ASN A 86 -0.98 -9.34 -2.11
N GLY A 87 -0.26 -9.93 -3.05
CA GLY A 87 -0.39 -9.65 -4.48
C GLY A 87 -0.16 -10.91 -5.29
N SER A 88 -1.06 -11.19 -6.22
CA SER A 88 -0.93 -12.25 -7.23
C SER A 88 -0.86 -11.62 -8.61
N ILE A 89 0.10 -12.04 -9.42
CA ILE A 89 0.28 -11.55 -10.78
C ILE A 89 0.37 -12.71 -11.77
N GLN A 90 -0.32 -12.59 -12.90
CA GLN A 90 -0.21 -13.44 -14.05
C GLN A 90 0.48 -12.65 -15.17
N PHE A 91 1.66 -13.12 -15.61
CA PHE A 91 2.34 -12.59 -16.77
C PHE A 91 1.81 -13.28 -18.01
N LEU A 92 1.13 -12.53 -18.86
CA LEU A 92 0.39 -13.05 -20.01
C LEU A 92 1.19 -12.94 -21.31
N ARG A 93 2.01 -11.89 -21.42
CA ARG A 93 2.87 -11.61 -22.58
C ARG A 93 4.16 -10.92 -22.14
N PRO A 94 5.27 -11.08 -22.88
CA PRO A 94 6.47 -10.28 -22.67
C PRO A 94 6.18 -8.79 -22.84
N GLY A 95 6.57 -7.97 -21.86
CA GLY A 95 6.58 -6.51 -22.02
C GLY A 95 7.72 -6.08 -22.94
N LYS A 96 7.44 -5.21 -23.90
CA LYS A 96 8.45 -4.69 -24.84
C LYS A 96 9.46 -3.79 -24.14
N PRO A 97 10.72 -3.73 -24.61
CA PRO A 97 11.76 -2.90 -23.99
C PRO A 97 11.60 -1.40 -24.28
N GLU A 98 10.60 -1.03 -25.05
CA GLU A 98 10.31 0.33 -25.51
C GLU A 98 8.86 0.70 -25.24
N GLY A 99 8.54 1.99 -25.36
CA GLY A 99 7.19 2.50 -25.19
C GLY A 99 6.81 2.78 -23.74
N THR A 100 5.52 2.92 -23.50
CA THR A 100 4.95 3.21 -22.17
C THR A 100 4.13 2.02 -21.71
N ILE A 101 4.42 1.55 -20.53
CA ILE A 101 3.64 0.53 -19.84
C ILE A 101 2.57 1.25 -19.00
N THR A 102 1.32 0.89 -19.20
CA THR A 102 0.15 1.49 -18.50
C THR A 102 -0.48 0.45 -17.58
N ALA A 103 -0.75 0.83 -16.33
CA ALA A 103 -1.54 0.05 -15.39
C ALA A 103 -2.86 0.75 -15.09
N VAL A 104 -3.94 -0.02 -15.04
CA VAL A 104 -5.30 0.45 -14.68
C VAL A 104 -5.83 -0.43 -13.56
N ALA A 105 -6.07 0.18 -12.39
CA ALA A 105 -6.55 -0.50 -11.20
C ALA A 105 -7.99 -0.13 -10.88
N ARG A 106 -8.77 -1.11 -10.44
CA ARG A 106 -10.14 -0.96 -9.96
C ARG A 106 -10.38 -1.77 -8.70
N THR A 107 -11.00 -1.13 -7.71
CA THR A 107 -11.38 -1.80 -6.47
C THR A 107 -12.50 -2.82 -6.74
N VAL A 108 -12.24 -4.07 -6.37
CA VAL A 108 -13.23 -5.15 -6.36
C VAL A 108 -14.07 -5.09 -5.09
N LYS A 109 -13.41 -4.82 -3.96
CA LYS A 109 -14.06 -4.71 -2.66
C LYS A 109 -13.33 -3.69 -1.79
N HIS A 110 -14.07 -2.73 -1.25
CA HIS A 110 -13.61 -1.83 -0.19
C HIS A 110 -14.30 -2.23 1.11
N GLY A 111 -13.54 -2.79 2.04
CA GLY A 111 -14.04 -3.23 3.34
C GLY A 111 -13.56 -2.31 4.47
N LYS A 112 -13.91 -2.63 5.71
CA LYS A 112 -13.50 -1.87 6.90
C LYS A 112 -11.98 -2.01 7.18
N THR A 113 -11.45 -3.21 7.03
CA THR A 113 -10.06 -3.57 7.42
C THR A 113 -9.20 -3.87 6.21
N PHE A 114 -9.80 -4.47 5.17
CA PHE A 114 -9.12 -4.88 3.95
C PHE A 114 -9.86 -4.39 2.71
N SER A 115 -9.10 -4.09 1.68
CA SER A 115 -9.61 -3.87 0.33
C SER A 115 -8.93 -4.80 -0.65
N VAL A 116 -9.67 -5.19 -1.68
CA VAL A 116 -9.18 -5.98 -2.81
C VAL A 116 -9.30 -5.15 -4.08
N CYS A 117 -8.24 -5.16 -4.87
CA CYS A 117 -8.13 -4.40 -6.11
C CYS A 117 -7.61 -5.30 -7.23
N ASP A 118 -8.27 -5.28 -8.38
CA ASP A 118 -7.73 -5.85 -9.61
C ASP A 118 -7.00 -4.77 -10.40
N CYS A 119 -5.89 -5.16 -11.04
CA CYS A 119 -5.15 -4.27 -11.91
C CYS A 119 -4.74 -5.00 -13.19
N GLN A 120 -4.91 -4.32 -14.30
CA GLN A 120 -4.49 -4.77 -15.63
C GLN A 120 -3.34 -3.91 -16.10
N VAL A 121 -2.33 -4.56 -16.70
CA VAL A 121 -1.12 -3.89 -17.21
C VAL A 121 -1.05 -4.11 -18.71
N PHE A 122 -0.88 -3.02 -19.44
CA PHE A 122 -0.89 -2.95 -20.90
C PHE A 122 0.46 -2.41 -21.42
N ASP A 123 0.85 -2.83 -22.60
CA ASP A 123 1.92 -2.19 -23.34
C ASP A 123 1.40 -1.01 -24.18
N ASP A 124 2.30 -0.38 -24.94
CA ASP A 124 2.00 0.78 -25.81
C ASP A 124 1.11 0.45 -27.03
N THR A 125 0.79 -0.82 -27.25
CA THR A 125 -0.15 -1.28 -28.28
C THR A 125 -1.51 -1.68 -27.73
N ASP A 126 -1.78 -1.31 -26.46
CA ASP A 126 -2.96 -1.73 -25.69
C ASP A 126 -3.09 -3.27 -25.52
N ALA A 127 -2.00 -4.01 -25.70
CA ALA A 127 -1.99 -5.45 -25.42
C ALA A 127 -1.89 -5.69 -23.91
N LEU A 128 -2.80 -6.50 -23.36
CA LEU A 128 -2.77 -6.92 -21.95
C LEU A 128 -1.55 -7.83 -21.73
N ILE A 129 -0.55 -7.36 -20.97
CA ILE A 129 0.71 -8.07 -20.69
C ILE A 129 0.75 -8.70 -19.31
N ALA A 130 0.00 -8.15 -18.34
CA ALA A 130 -0.16 -8.76 -17.02
C ALA A 130 -1.51 -8.42 -16.40
N ALA A 131 -1.99 -9.31 -15.53
CA ALA A 131 -3.18 -9.10 -14.70
C ALA A 131 -2.86 -9.44 -13.25
N THR A 132 -3.37 -8.64 -12.30
CA THR A 132 -3.08 -8.80 -10.88
C THR A 132 -4.33 -8.67 -10.03
N THR A 133 -4.31 -9.35 -8.89
CA THR A 133 -5.22 -9.09 -7.76
C THR A 133 -4.38 -8.77 -6.54
N MET A 134 -4.64 -7.61 -5.92
CA MET A 134 -3.90 -7.10 -4.76
C MET A 134 -4.83 -6.94 -3.57
N THR A 135 -4.35 -7.30 -2.37
CA THR A 135 -5.06 -7.10 -1.10
C THR A 135 -4.29 -6.11 -0.24
N PHE A 136 -5.00 -5.14 0.30
CA PHE A 136 -4.46 -4.06 1.12
C PHE A 136 -5.11 -4.03 2.50
N TYR A 137 -4.30 -3.83 3.53
CA TYR A 137 -4.73 -3.57 4.90
C TYR A 137 -4.84 -2.06 5.17
N HIS A 138 -5.89 -1.63 5.86
CA HIS A 138 -6.12 -0.22 6.20
C HIS A 138 -5.41 0.17 7.49
N LEU A 139 -4.33 0.94 7.39
CA LEU A 139 -3.46 1.30 8.50
C LEU A 139 -4.14 2.20 9.56
N GLU A 140 -4.98 3.13 9.12
CA GLU A 140 -5.62 4.09 10.04
C GLU A 140 -6.73 3.48 10.87
N GLN A 141 -7.41 2.48 10.33
CA GLN A 141 -8.46 1.76 11.06
C GLN A 141 -7.86 0.79 12.07
N GLY A 142 -6.79 0.10 11.73
CA GLY A 142 -6.08 -0.77 12.68
C GLY A 142 -5.51 0.01 13.87
N ALA A 143 -4.99 1.21 13.66
CA ALA A 143 -4.51 2.08 14.74
C ALA A 143 -5.64 2.56 15.67
N LYS A 144 -6.82 2.88 15.12
CA LYS A 144 -8.00 3.29 15.92
C LYS A 144 -8.59 2.11 16.70
N GLU A 145 -8.62 0.92 16.11
CA GLU A 145 -9.13 -0.29 16.77
C GLU A 145 -8.21 -0.73 17.91
N GLN A 146 -6.89 -0.73 17.70
CA GLN A 146 -5.91 -0.98 18.76
C GLN A 146 -5.93 0.08 19.87
N ALA A 147 -6.16 1.34 19.54
CA ALA A 147 -6.33 2.41 20.54
C ALA A 147 -7.61 2.22 21.36
N LYS A 148 -8.70 1.77 20.74
CA LYS A 148 -9.97 1.47 21.40
C LYS A 148 -9.84 0.26 22.32
N GLU A 149 -9.26 -0.85 21.87
CA GLU A 149 -9.00 -2.03 22.69
C GLU A 149 -8.09 -1.73 23.89
N LYS A 150 -7.04 -0.92 23.71
CA LYS A 150 -6.18 -0.48 24.81
C LYS A 150 -6.91 0.41 25.80
N ALA A 151 -7.81 1.27 25.35
CA ALA A 151 -8.64 2.12 26.22
C ALA A 151 -9.63 1.28 27.02
N GLU A 152 -10.31 0.32 26.38
CA GLU A 152 -11.26 -0.61 27.03
C GLU A 152 -10.56 -1.51 28.06
N ALA A 153 -9.39 -2.07 27.70
CA ALA A 153 -8.57 -2.87 28.62
C ALA A 153 -8.09 -2.05 29.84
N SER A 154 -7.69 -0.78 29.63
CA SER A 154 -7.28 0.12 30.70
C SER A 154 -8.44 0.47 31.65
N GLN A 155 -9.64 0.69 31.11
CA GLN A 155 -10.86 0.93 31.92
C GLN A 155 -11.25 -0.31 32.74
N ALA A 156 -11.19 -1.52 32.14
CA ALA A 156 -11.48 -2.77 32.84
C ALA A 156 -10.52 -3.01 34.02
N VAL A 157 -9.22 -2.74 33.84
CA VAL A 157 -8.21 -2.84 34.91
C VAL A 157 -8.46 -1.80 36.01
N SER A 158 -8.87 -0.58 35.69
CA SER A 158 -9.22 0.46 36.64
C SER A 158 -10.44 0.08 37.49
N PHE A 159 -11.48 -0.44 36.83
CA PHE A 159 -12.71 -0.91 37.51
C PHE A 159 -12.42 -2.08 38.47
N ALA A 160 -11.60 -3.05 38.05
CA ALA A 160 -11.20 -4.17 38.90
C ALA A 160 -10.37 -3.74 40.13
N LYS A 161 -9.55 -2.68 40.00
CA LYS A 161 -8.80 -2.09 41.16
C LYS A 161 -9.68 -1.35 42.13
N GLN A 162 -10.73 -0.64 41.67
CA GLN A 162 -11.69 0.06 42.54
C GLN A 162 -12.56 -0.93 43.30
N GLY A 163 -13.05 -2.02 42.68
CA GLY A 163 -13.83 -3.06 43.35
C GLY A 163 -13.08 -3.83 44.44
N ARG A 164 -11.76 -3.89 44.42
CA ARG A 164 -10.95 -4.51 45.47
C ARG A 164 -10.74 -3.63 46.72
N LYS A 165 -10.84 -2.30 46.59
CA LYS A 165 -10.70 -1.39 47.73
C LYS A 165 -11.94 -1.35 48.63
N THR A 166 -13.11 -1.67 48.12
CA THR A 166 -14.37 -1.67 48.86
C THR A 166 -14.64 -2.94 49.67
N VAL A 167 -13.83 -4.00 49.52
CA VAL A 167 -14.00 -5.30 50.21
C VAL A 167 -13.09 -5.43 51.45
N THR A 168 -12.14 -4.50 51.65
CA THR A 168 -11.16 -4.56 52.77
C THR A 168 -11.49 -3.63 53.94
N GLU A 169 -12.65 -2.89 53.90
CA GLU A 169 -13.09 -2.00 54.98
C GLU A 169 -14.43 -2.47 55.63
N LYS A 170 -14.56 -3.78 55.88
CA LYS A 170 -15.62 -4.30 56.76
C LYS A 170 -15.06 -5.31 57.75
#